data_fbc37c37177f601fad5ef8d34b3e7a3a
#
_entry.id   fbc37c37177f601fad5ef8d34b3e7a3a
#
_cell.length_a   1.000
_cell.length_b   1.000
_cell.length_c   1.000
_cell.angle_alpha   90.00
_cell.angle_beta   90.00
_cell.angle_gamma   90.00
#
_symmetry.space_group_name_H-M   'P 1'
#
loop_
_entity.id
_entity.type
_entity.pdbx_description
1 polymer ?
#
loop_
_entity_poly.entity_id
_entity_poly.type
_entity_poly.pdbx_seq_one_letter_code
_entity_poly.pdbx_strand_id
1 'polypeptide(L)'
;MALFTFSGGVHPADGKEFAKNSPIPEYRPKGDVVLPLGQHIGAPAQPIVSKGDQVLVGQKVAEAGGFVSANIFSSVSGTVKAIEPRMTPAGAKVNSIVIENDGEFKEAAFEAKPYDQMSKDDVLAAIKEAGIVGLGGAGFPTHVKLAPKDPDAIEYIIVNGAECEPYITGDYRILMETPELLIEGLNIVLDMFPKAKGIIGIEDNKKDAIAKVEALVKGDARISVATLKTKYPQGAERSLIYATTGRSINSSMLPADAGCIVDNVATIVAIKEAVKDGKPLYERVVTVTGDAIKNPSNFKVRTGTNVQELIEAAGGFKTQPEKIISGGPMMGMAMFTTDVPAVKTFSCFLAFTKDEVAANQPSNCIRCGRCVSVCPQKLMPAKLSVLADHNQFDEFEKLYGAECVECGSCSFVCPAKRNLAQSMKTGRKQVLANRRKK
;
A
#
# COMPACT_ATOMS: atom_id res chain seq x y z
N MET A 1 -26.11 14.08 3.69
CA MET A 1 -25.65 13.62 2.36
C MET A 1 -25.64 12.09 2.33
N ALA A 2 -25.94 11.47 1.20
CA ALA A 2 -25.80 10.02 1.05
C ALA A 2 -24.29 9.67 1.06
N LEU A 3 -23.92 8.63 1.82
CA LEU A 3 -22.53 8.15 1.87
C LEU A 3 -22.22 7.31 0.65
N PHE A 4 -21.05 7.50 0.07
CA PHE A 4 -20.53 6.67 -1.01
C PHE A 4 -20.15 5.28 -0.49
N THR A 5 -20.55 4.20 -1.19
CA THR A 5 -20.32 2.83 -0.72
C THR A 5 -20.46 1.81 -1.85
N PHE A 6 -20.12 0.57 -1.57
CA PHE A 6 -20.25 -0.60 -2.46
C PHE A 6 -21.14 -1.68 -1.84
N SER A 7 -21.49 -2.73 -2.58
CA SER A 7 -22.29 -3.87 -2.09
C SER A 7 -21.41 -4.92 -1.40
N GLY A 8 -21.89 -5.55 -0.32
CA GLY A 8 -21.12 -6.50 0.50
C GLY A 8 -20.25 -5.81 1.53
N GLY A 9 -19.11 -6.41 1.88
CA GLY A 9 -18.17 -5.90 2.88
C GLY A 9 -18.52 -6.29 4.30
N VAL A 10 -17.60 -5.93 5.22
CA VAL A 10 -17.68 -6.25 6.65
C VAL A 10 -17.33 -5.02 7.49
N HIS A 11 -17.63 -5.07 8.80
CA HIS A 11 -17.33 -4.03 9.77
C HIS A 11 -16.45 -4.62 10.89
N PRO A 12 -15.14 -4.80 10.69
CA PRO A 12 -14.24 -5.19 11.76
C PRO A 12 -14.12 -4.03 12.77
N ALA A 13 -13.73 -4.36 14.02
CA ALA A 13 -13.27 -3.34 14.96
C ALA A 13 -12.09 -2.61 14.34
N ASP A 14 -12.11 -1.28 14.33
CA ASP A 14 -11.14 -0.51 13.54
C ASP A 14 -9.77 -0.36 14.23
N GLY A 15 -9.70 -0.45 15.56
CA GLY A 15 -8.45 -0.40 16.33
C GLY A 15 -7.58 0.84 16.10
N LYS A 16 -8.15 1.89 15.50
CA LYS A 16 -7.40 3.11 15.15
C LYS A 16 -7.10 3.97 16.37
N GLU A 17 -7.83 3.80 17.45
CA GLU A 17 -7.64 4.48 18.74
C GLU A 17 -6.24 4.29 19.32
N PHE A 18 -5.56 3.20 18.97
CA PHE A 18 -4.20 2.94 19.45
C PHE A 18 -3.18 3.96 18.94
N ALA A 19 -3.25 4.40 17.67
CA ALA A 19 -2.21 5.21 17.05
C ALA A 19 -2.71 6.48 16.33
N LYS A 20 -4.03 6.68 16.15
CA LYS A 20 -4.57 7.81 15.36
C LYS A 20 -4.17 9.19 15.87
N ASN A 21 -3.94 9.33 17.19
CA ASN A 21 -3.57 10.61 17.80
C ASN A 21 -2.05 10.81 17.91
N SER A 22 -1.25 9.79 17.55
CA SER A 22 0.21 9.90 17.52
C SER A 22 0.63 10.70 16.28
N PRO A 23 1.40 11.80 16.43
CA PRO A 23 1.97 12.52 15.30
C PRO A 23 2.96 11.64 14.51
N ILE A 24 3.47 12.16 13.40
CA ILE A 24 4.45 11.47 12.56
C ILE A 24 5.86 12.05 12.84
N PRO A 25 6.59 11.60 13.87
CA PRO A 25 7.99 11.97 14.02
C PRO A 25 8.85 11.28 12.97
N GLU A 26 9.93 11.93 12.57
CA GLU A 26 10.97 11.26 11.78
C GLU A 26 11.67 10.20 12.64
N TYR A 27 11.91 9.04 12.02
CA TYR A 27 12.77 8.01 12.58
C TYR A 27 14.00 7.80 11.70
N ARG A 28 15.17 8.00 12.28
CA ARG A 28 16.47 7.75 11.64
C ARG A 28 17.02 6.41 12.12
N PRO A 29 17.33 5.46 11.20
CA PRO A 29 17.87 4.16 11.57
C PRO A 29 19.22 4.32 12.30
N LYS A 30 19.45 3.44 13.27
CA LYS A 30 20.71 3.40 14.04
C LYS A 30 21.66 2.35 13.49
N GLY A 31 21.12 1.25 12.98
CA GLY A 31 21.88 0.16 12.40
C GLY A 31 22.02 0.24 10.89
N ASP A 32 22.56 -0.82 10.31
CA ASP A 32 22.62 -1.02 8.86
C ASP A 32 21.23 -0.98 8.24
N VAL A 33 21.12 -0.43 7.03
CA VAL A 33 19.87 -0.52 6.27
C VAL A 33 19.95 -1.59 5.20
N VAL A 34 18.83 -2.26 4.97
CA VAL A 34 18.71 -3.33 3.98
C VAL A 34 17.70 -2.92 2.92
N LEU A 35 18.14 -2.79 1.69
CA LEU A 35 17.31 -2.35 0.54
C LEU A 35 17.08 -3.53 -0.42
N PRO A 36 15.97 -4.29 -0.27
CA PRO A 36 15.65 -5.36 -1.20
C PRO A 36 15.45 -4.83 -2.63
N LEU A 37 15.99 -5.54 -3.63
CA LEU A 37 15.87 -5.17 -5.03
C LEU A 37 14.43 -5.37 -5.58
N GLY A 38 13.62 -6.19 -4.91
CA GLY A 38 12.22 -6.47 -5.23
C GLY A 38 11.23 -5.79 -4.26
N GLN A 39 11.22 -4.45 -4.19
CA GLN A 39 10.31 -3.69 -3.32
C GLN A 39 8.98 -3.28 -4.00
N HIS A 40 8.71 -3.78 -5.20
CA HIS A 40 7.58 -3.39 -6.04
C HIS A 40 7.14 -4.56 -6.92
N ILE A 41 5.98 -4.43 -7.57
CA ILE A 41 5.53 -5.37 -8.60
C ILE A 41 6.38 -5.19 -9.87
N GLY A 42 6.63 -6.29 -10.57
CA GLY A 42 7.34 -6.33 -11.84
C GLY A 42 8.77 -6.87 -11.69
N ALA A 43 9.66 -6.48 -12.60
CA ALA A 43 11.04 -6.91 -12.59
C ALA A 43 11.80 -6.30 -11.39
N PRO A 44 12.63 -7.07 -10.66
CA PRO A 44 13.50 -6.51 -9.62
C PRO A 44 14.41 -5.43 -10.21
N ALA A 45 14.75 -4.43 -9.39
CA ALA A 45 15.76 -3.45 -9.75
C ALA A 45 17.15 -4.10 -9.86
N GLN A 46 18.04 -3.51 -10.63
CA GLN A 46 19.41 -3.95 -10.81
C GLN A 46 20.35 -3.03 -10.03
N PRO A 47 21.24 -3.56 -9.17
CA PRO A 47 22.19 -2.74 -8.42
C PRO A 47 23.15 -2.04 -9.38
N ILE A 48 23.43 -0.76 -9.10
CA ILE A 48 24.43 0.06 -9.82
C ILE A 48 25.61 0.44 -8.93
N VAL A 49 25.64 -0.12 -7.73
CA VAL A 49 26.72 0.03 -6.74
C VAL A 49 27.36 -1.31 -6.45
N SER A 50 28.57 -1.28 -5.91
CA SER A 50 29.37 -2.44 -5.50
C SER A 50 29.74 -2.37 -4.03
N LYS A 51 30.14 -3.50 -3.44
CA LYS A 51 30.68 -3.53 -2.07
C LYS A 51 31.89 -2.58 -1.95
N GLY A 52 31.86 -1.72 -0.94
CA GLY A 52 32.88 -0.71 -0.65
C GLY A 52 32.52 0.69 -1.16
N ASP A 53 31.53 0.83 -2.01
CA ASP A 53 31.12 2.15 -2.51
C ASP A 53 30.52 3.00 -1.38
N GLN A 54 30.90 4.30 -1.36
CA GLN A 54 30.30 5.29 -0.48
C GLN A 54 29.02 5.80 -1.13
N VAL A 55 27.96 5.93 -0.32
CA VAL A 55 26.66 6.41 -0.78
C VAL A 55 26.10 7.51 0.13
N LEU A 56 25.28 8.36 -0.43
CA LEU A 56 24.59 9.45 0.25
C LEU A 56 23.08 9.18 0.34
N VAL A 57 22.40 9.83 1.28
CA VAL A 57 20.92 9.81 1.34
C VAL A 57 20.35 10.31 0.03
N GLY A 58 19.39 9.57 -0.53
CA GLY A 58 18.75 9.90 -1.81
C GLY A 58 19.60 9.60 -3.04
N GLN A 59 20.80 9.07 -2.91
CA GLN A 59 21.59 8.57 -4.04
C GLN A 59 20.93 7.29 -4.59
N LYS A 60 20.78 7.22 -5.92
CA LYS A 60 20.32 6.01 -6.60
C LYS A 60 21.34 4.89 -6.42
N VAL A 61 20.88 3.74 -5.94
CA VAL A 61 21.73 2.55 -5.69
C VAL A 61 21.31 1.34 -6.53
N ALA A 62 20.08 1.38 -7.10
CA ALA A 62 19.65 0.41 -8.09
C ALA A 62 18.72 1.05 -9.10
N GLU A 63 18.80 0.60 -10.36
CA GLU A 63 17.97 1.03 -11.46
C GLU A 63 16.84 0.05 -11.75
N ALA A 64 15.75 0.56 -12.33
CA ALA A 64 14.60 -0.24 -12.76
C ALA A 64 15.03 -1.33 -13.75
N GLY A 65 14.75 -2.59 -13.44
CA GLY A 65 15.15 -3.76 -14.24
C GLY A 65 14.22 -4.07 -15.42
N GLY A 66 13.24 -3.20 -15.74
CA GLY A 66 12.28 -3.39 -16.82
C GLY A 66 11.22 -2.29 -16.89
N PHE A 67 10.24 -2.45 -17.80
CA PHE A 67 9.15 -1.47 -17.97
C PHE A 67 8.31 -1.31 -16.69
N VAL A 68 7.89 -2.44 -16.10
CA VAL A 68 7.25 -2.44 -14.77
C VAL A 68 8.33 -2.70 -13.74
N SER A 69 8.97 -1.66 -13.26
CA SER A 69 10.03 -1.66 -12.26
C SER A 69 10.22 -0.25 -11.71
N ALA A 70 11.01 -0.07 -10.65
CA ALA A 70 11.29 1.24 -10.07
C ALA A 70 12.71 1.31 -9.50
N ASN A 71 13.32 2.50 -9.58
CA ASN A 71 14.62 2.80 -8.98
C ASN A 71 14.58 2.66 -7.46
N ILE A 72 15.73 2.34 -6.86
CA ILE A 72 15.92 2.26 -5.40
C ILE A 72 17.03 3.23 -5.00
N PHE A 73 16.81 3.90 -3.88
CA PHE A 73 17.68 4.94 -3.37
C PHE A 73 18.19 4.59 -1.98
N SER A 74 19.41 5.00 -1.68
CA SER A 74 19.90 4.91 -0.32
C SER A 74 19.12 5.84 0.59
N SER A 75 18.75 5.34 1.73
CA SER A 75 18.04 6.10 2.77
C SER A 75 18.97 6.64 3.86
N VAL A 76 20.23 6.26 3.81
CA VAL A 76 21.30 6.70 4.73
C VAL A 76 22.55 7.08 3.93
N SER A 77 23.46 7.84 4.55
CA SER A 77 24.86 7.92 4.10
C SER A 77 25.65 6.78 4.73
N GLY A 78 26.71 6.33 4.03
CA GLY A 78 27.53 5.23 4.53
C GLY A 78 28.18 4.40 3.43
N THR A 79 28.53 3.15 3.74
CA THR A 79 29.26 2.26 2.85
C THR A 79 28.45 1.04 2.46
N VAL A 80 28.43 0.67 1.19
CA VAL A 80 27.81 -0.59 0.73
C VAL A 80 28.62 -1.76 1.29
N LYS A 81 28.03 -2.45 2.26
CA LYS A 81 28.66 -3.58 2.98
C LYS A 81 28.59 -4.88 2.22
N ALA A 82 27.46 -5.15 1.57
CA ALA A 82 27.21 -6.36 0.81
C ALA A 82 26.01 -6.21 -0.14
N ILE A 83 25.95 -7.09 -1.15
CA ILE A 83 24.77 -7.36 -1.97
C ILE A 83 24.49 -8.85 -1.84
N GLU A 84 23.43 -9.21 -1.09
CA GLU A 84 23.17 -10.59 -0.70
C GLU A 84 21.70 -10.84 -0.40
N PRO A 85 21.22 -12.11 -0.37
CA PRO A 85 19.85 -12.42 0.00
C PRO A 85 19.56 -12.09 1.47
N ARG A 86 18.58 -11.21 1.72
CA ARG A 86 18.07 -10.84 3.05
C ARG A 86 16.60 -11.14 3.18
N MET A 87 16.16 -11.45 4.41
CA MET A 87 14.77 -11.69 4.73
C MET A 87 13.96 -10.41 4.53
N THR A 88 12.74 -10.56 4.01
CA THR A 88 11.80 -9.45 3.79
C THR A 88 10.51 -9.67 4.62
N PRO A 89 9.69 -8.63 4.83
CA PRO A 89 8.40 -8.77 5.51
C PRO A 89 7.45 -9.78 4.85
N ALA A 90 7.68 -10.09 3.56
CA ALA A 90 6.95 -11.11 2.81
C ALA A 90 7.36 -12.56 3.14
N GLY A 91 8.29 -12.77 4.07
CA GLY A 91 8.74 -14.11 4.48
C GLY A 91 9.66 -14.80 3.47
N ALA A 92 10.21 -14.08 2.49
CA ALA A 92 11.13 -14.59 1.48
C ALA A 92 12.47 -13.86 1.55
N LYS A 93 13.56 -14.57 1.24
CA LYS A 93 14.88 -13.97 1.04
C LYS A 93 14.94 -13.40 -0.37
N VAL A 94 15.33 -12.13 -0.48
CA VAL A 94 15.47 -11.39 -1.72
C VAL A 94 16.84 -10.73 -1.76
N ASN A 95 17.51 -10.72 -2.93
CA ASN A 95 18.75 -9.99 -3.11
C ASN A 95 18.56 -8.53 -2.70
N SER A 96 19.43 -8.06 -1.83
CA SER A 96 19.33 -6.77 -1.16
C SER A 96 20.67 -6.09 -1.08
N ILE A 97 20.70 -4.77 -1.21
CA ILE A 97 21.86 -3.95 -0.92
C ILE A 97 21.87 -3.69 0.59
N VAL A 98 22.93 -4.03 1.27
CA VAL A 98 23.16 -3.75 2.69
C VAL A 98 24.11 -2.57 2.80
N ILE A 99 23.70 -1.51 3.47
CA ILE A 99 24.50 -0.30 3.66
C ILE A 99 24.79 -0.13 5.15
N GLU A 100 26.07 -0.08 5.49
CA GLU A 100 26.55 0.30 6.82
C GLU A 100 26.32 1.80 7.00
N ASN A 101 25.41 2.13 7.93
CA ASN A 101 25.02 3.51 8.21
C ASN A 101 26.11 4.23 9.00
N ASP A 102 26.62 5.36 8.51
CA ASP A 102 27.63 6.18 9.18
C ASP A 102 27.05 7.09 10.28
N GLY A 103 25.70 7.20 10.35
CA GLY A 103 24.99 8.05 11.29
C GLY A 103 25.03 9.55 10.97
N GLU A 104 25.70 9.97 9.90
CA GLU A 104 25.82 11.38 9.51
C GLU A 104 24.66 11.87 8.66
N PHE A 105 23.99 10.97 7.91
CA PHE A 105 22.87 11.26 7.03
C PHE A 105 23.14 12.38 6.02
N LYS A 106 24.33 12.41 5.45
CA LYS A 106 24.70 13.34 4.39
C LYS A 106 23.81 13.10 3.16
N GLU A 107 23.18 14.16 2.67
CA GLU A 107 22.24 14.09 1.54
C GLU A 107 22.95 14.35 0.22
N ALA A 108 22.53 13.63 -0.84
CA ALA A 108 22.84 14.00 -2.20
C ALA A 108 22.10 15.31 -2.55
N ALA A 109 22.66 16.11 -3.46
CA ALA A 109 21.92 17.27 -3.97
C ALA A 109 20.71 16.81 -4.77
N PHE A 110 19.53 17.34 -4.44
CA PHE A 110 18.31 17.14 -5.20
C PHE A 110 18.05 18.39 -6.04
N GLU A 111 17.95 18.21 -7.35
CA GLU A 111 17.63 19.28 -8.27
C GLU A 111 16.30 18.98 -8.95
N ALA A 112 15.34 19.88 -8.81
CA ALA A 112 14.09 19.84 -9.54
C ALA A 112 14.08 20.92 -10.63
N LYS A 113 13.61 20.56 -11.82
CA LYS A 113 13.24 21.55 -12.84
C LYS A 113 12.07 22.37 -12.30
N PRO A 114 12.04 23.72 -12.47
CA PRO A 114 10.89 24.53 -12.09
C PRO A 114 9.59 23.96 -12.68
N TYR A 115 8.59 23.75 -11.85
CA TYR A 115 7.36 23.03 -12.24
C TYR A 115 6.62 23.72 -13.39
N ASP A 116 6.60 25.05 -13.42
CA ASP A 116 6.00 25.87 -14.49
C ASP A 116 6.67 25.70 -15.85
N GLN A 117 7.86 25.11 -15.89
CA GLN A 117 8.63 24.81 -17.12
C GLN A 117 8.56 23.31 -17.49
N MET A 118 7.86 22.49 -16.71
CA MET A 118 7.78 21.06 -16.96
C MET A 118 6.65 20.72 -17.94
N SER A 119 6.97 19.95 -18.97
CA SER A 119 5.98 19.26 -19.79
C SER A 119 5.41 18.05 -19.04
N LYS A 120 4.32 17.49 -19.55
CA LYS A 120 3.76 16.23 -19.04
C LYS A 120 4.80 15.10 -19.01
N ASP A 121 5.64 15.01 -20.05
CA ASP A 121 6.69 14.00 -20.13
C ASP A 121 7.80 14.24 -19.11
N ASP A 122 8.15 15.52 -18.81
CA ASP A 122 9.08 15.86 -17.74
C ASP A 122 8.55 15.42 -16.36
N VAL A 123 7.26 15.64 -16.08
CA VAL A 123 6.62 15.21 -14.84
C VAL A 123 6.67 13.68 -14.72
N LEU A 124 6.32 12.97 -15.80
CA LEU A 124 6.35 11.52 -15.82
C LEU A 124 7.78 10.97 -15.62
N ALA A 125 8.78 11.62 -16.26
CA ALA A 125 10.19 11.27 -16.11
C ALA A 125 10.67 11.51 -14.67
N ALA A 126 10.29 12.62 -14.03
CA ALA A 126 10.62 12.91 -12.64
C ALA A 126 10.05 11.84 -11.67
N ILE A 127 8.78 11.45 -11.85
CA ILE A 127 8.13 10.39 -11.07
C ILE A 127 8.84 9.05 -11.25
N LYS A 128 9.20 8.70 -12.48
CA LYS A 128 9.94 7.48 -12.81
C LYS A 128 11.33 7.50 -12.18
N GLU A 129 12.08 8.59 -12.40
CA GLU A 129 13.44 8.75 -11.89
C GLU A 129 13.46 8.70 -10.36
N ALA A 130 12.54 9.35 -9.68
CA ALA A 130 12.39 9.29 -8.23
C ALA A 130 11.94 7.93 -7.66
N GLY A 131 11.65 6.95 -8.53
CA GLY A 131 11.28 5.59 -8.13
C GLY A 131 9.97 5.51 -7.36
N ILE A 132 9.00 6.38 -7.68
CA ILE A 132 7.70 6.40 -7.01
C ILE A 132 6.89 5.15 -7.35
N VAL A 133 6.38 4.49 -6.32
CA VAL A 133 5.50 3.33 -6.41
C VAL A 133 4.26 3.54 -5.56
N GLY A 134 3.20 2.79 -5.83
CA GLY A 134 1.98 2.83 -5.02
C GLY A 134 2.24 2.44 -3.57
N LEU A 135 2.05 3.36 -2.63
CA LEU A 135 2.36 3.19 -1.20
C LEU A 135 1.22 2.58 -0.38
N GLY A 136 0.01 2.51 -0.95
CA GLY A 136 -1.17 1.94 -0.29
C GLY A 136 -1.40 0.45 -0.54
N GLY A 137 -0.47 -0.25 -1.21
CA GLY A 137 -0.67 -1.66 -1.57
C GLY A 137 0.59 -2.33 -2.13
N ALA A 138 0.44 -3.00 -3.27
CA ALA A 138 1.46 -3.91 -3.82
C ALA A 138 2.67 -3.21 -4.51
N GLY A 139 2.78 -1.88 -4.45
CA GLY A 139 3.94 -1.17 -4.99
C GLY A 139 3.99 -1.13 -6.51
N PHE A 140 2.86 -0.94 -7.18
CA PHE A 140 2.86 -0.78 -8.63
C PHE A 140 3.56 0.54 -9.02
N PRO A 141 4.51 0.54 -10.00
CA PRO A 141 5.23 1.74 -10.40
C PRO A 141 4.30 2.85 -10.89
N THR A 142 4.35 4.01 -10.24
CA THR A 142 3.38 5.09 -10.47
C THR A 142 3.50 5.69 -11.87
N HIS A 143 4.71 5.81 -12.44
CA HIS A 143 4.90 6.29 -13.80
C HIS A 143 4.19 5.42 -14.86
N VAL A 144 4.08 4.10 -14.63
CA VAL A 144 3.34 3.20 -15.54
C VAL A 144 1.84 3.44 -15.44
N LYS A 145 1.34 3.68 -14.22
CA LYS A 145 -0.08 4.00 -13.97
C LYS A 145 -0.49 5.32 -14.61
N LEU A 146 0.38 6.33 -14.54
CA LEU A 146 0.15 7.68 -15.08
C LEU A 146 0.42 7.81 -16.59
N ALA A 147 0.78 6.70 -17.25
CA ALA A 147 0.95 6.61 -18.71
C ALA A 147 -0.08 5.65 -19.33
N PRO A 148 -1.41 5.89 -19.22
CA PRO A 148 -2.42 5.05 -19.83
C PRO A 148 -2.34 5.15 -21.36
N LYS A 149 -2.84 4.11 -22.08
CA LYS A 149 -2.85 4.08 -23.54
C LYS A 149 -3.64 5.23 -24.17
N ASP A 150 -4.74 5.62 -23.52
CA ASP A 150 -5.58 6.77 -23.89
C ASP A 150 -5.68 7.75 -22.73
N PRO A 151 -4.79 8.75 -22.64
CA PRO A 151 -4.84 9.76 -21.59
C PRO A 151 -6.10 10.62 -21.63
N ASP A 152 -6.69 10.82 -22.81
CA ASP A 152 -7.89 11.65 -23.00
C ASP A 152 -9.18 10.99 -22.50
N ALA A 153 -9.15 9.65 -22.31
CA ALA A 153 -10.25 8.88 -21.73
C ALA A 153 -10.29 8.97 -20.19
N ILE A 154 -9.26 9.54 -19.54
CA ILE A 154 -9.24 9.66 -18.08
C ILE A 154 -10.13 10.82 -17.63
N GLU A 155 -11.17 10.47 -16.89
CA GLU A 155 -12.17 11.41 -16.37
C GLU A 155 -12.05 11.63 -14.85
N TYR A 156 -11.43 10.68 -14.13
CA TYR A 156 -11.32 10.73 -12.68
C TYR A 156 -9.93 10.35 -12.18
N ILE A 157 -9.36 11.22 -11.35
CA ILE A 157 -8.21 10.93 -10.50
C ILE A 157 -8.75 10.72 -9.08
N ILE A 158 -8.71 9.49 -8.61
CA ILE A 158 -9.28 9.12 -7.31
C ILE A 158 -8.15 8.94 -6.31
N VAL A 159 -8.13 9.80 -5.29
CA VAL A 159 -7.21 9.65 -4.15
C VAL A 159 -7.86 8.74 -3.12
N ASN A 160 -7.21 7.62 -2.87
CA ASN A 160 -7.62 6.64 -1.87
C ASN A 160 -7.15 7.07 -0.47
N GLY A 161 -8.00 7.78 0.25
CA GLY A 161 -7.86 8.11 1.66
C GLY A 161 -8.80 7.30 2.57
N ALA A 162 -9.38 6.20 2.05
CA ALA A 162 -10.27 5.35 2.83
C ALA A 162 -9.56 4.77 4.05
N GLU A 163 -8.32 4.25 3.88
CA GLU A 163 -7.55 3.58 4.94
C GLU A 163 -8.43 2.59 5.73
N CYS A 164 -9.09 1.68 4.98
CA CYS A 164 -10.10 0.77 5.53
C CYS A 164 -9.51 -0.43 6.29
N GLU A 165 -8.21 -0.69 6.18
CA GLU A 165 -7.53 -1.70 7.02
C GLU A 165 -7.58 -1.26 8.48
N PRO A 166 -8.04 -2.15 9.39
CA PRO A 166 -7.99 -1.84 10.81
C PRO A 166 -6.57 -1.57 11.32
N TYR A 167 -6.45 -0.79 12.37
CA TYR A 167 -5.24 -0.41 13.09
C TYR A 167 -4.31 0.56 12.35
N ILE A 168 -4.33 0.64 11.03
CA ILE A 168 -3.45 1.53 10.25
C ILE A 168 -3.97 2.95 10.31
N THR A 169 -3.08 3.92 10.55
CA THR A 169 -3.43 5.34 10.72
C THR A 169 -2.48 6.30 10.00
N GLY A 170 -1.58 5.78 9.16
CA GLY A 170 -0.58 6.59 8.47
C GLY A 170 -1.17 7.59 7.48
N ASP A 171 -2.13 7.16 6.64
CA ASP A 171 -2.79 8.05 5.68
C ASP A 171 -3.66 9.10 6.39
N TYR A 172 -4.38 8.69 7.45
CA TYR A 172 -5.13 9.63 8.28
C TYR A 172 -4.22 10.71 8.88
N ARG A 173 -3.04 10.33 9.37
CA ARG A 173 -2.11 11.32 9.93
C ARG A 173 -1.57 12.26 8.86
N ILE A 174 -1.27 11.78 7.65
CA ILE A 174 -0.88 12.64 6.51
C ILE A 174 -2.00 13.66 6.22
N LEU A 175 -3.26 13.21 6.18
CA LEU A 175 -4.43 14.09 5.98
C LEU A 175 -4.57 15.13 7.10
N MET A 176 -4.14 14.80 8.33
CA MET A 176 -4.21 15.70 9.47
C MET A 176 -3.00 16.63 9.58
N GLU A 177 -1.81 16.22 9.17
CA GLU A 177 -0.58 16.98 9.41
C GLU A 177 -0.13 17.78 8.19
N THR A 178 -0.25 17.21 6.99
CA THR A 178 0.27 17.80 5.75
C THR A 178 -0.70 17.67 4.56
N PRO A 179 -2.00 17.99 4.72
CA PRO A 179 -2.97 17.84 3.63
C PRO A 179 -2.69 18.77 2.46
N GLU A 180 -1.96 19.88 2.67
CA GLU A 180 -1.54 20.80 1.62
C GLU A 180 -0.65 20.09 0.59
N LEU A 181 0.28 19.23 1.04
CA LEU A 181 1.14 18.45 0.13
C LEU A 181 0.33 17.48 -0.74
N LEU A 182 -0.75 16.91 -0.17
CA LEU A 182 -1.68 16.08 -0.93
C LEU A 182 -2.36 16.88 -2.05
N ILE A 183 -2.88 18.06 -1.73
CA ILE A 183 -3.57 18.90 -2.73
C ILE A 183 -2.60 19.36 -3.81
N GLU A 184 -1.38 19.75 -3.47
CA GLU A 184 -0.36 20.08 -4.45
C GLU A 184 -0.03 18.91 -5.37
N GLY A 185 0.17 17.70 -4.81
CA GLY A 185 0.43 16.49 -5.58
C GLY A 185 -0.75 16.10 -6.48
N LEU A 186 -1.98 16.24 -5.99
CA LEU A 186 -3.18 15.99 -6.80
C LEU A 186 -3.30 16.98 -7.96
N ASN A 187 -3.00 18.25 -7.75
CA ASN A 187 -2.98 19.25 -8.83
C ASN A 187 -1.94 18.88 -9.90
N ILE A 188 -0.74 18.45 -9.53
CA ILE A 188 0.27 17.96 -10.50
C ILE A 188 -0.31 16.84 -11.37
N VAL A 189 -1.00 15.87 -10.77
CA VAL A 189 -1.61 14.76 -11.53
C VAL A 189 -2.77 15.26 -12.40
N LEU A 190 -3.62 16.18 -11.90
CA LEU A 190 -4.72 16.77 -12.67
C LEU A 190 -4.23 17.60 -13.87
N ASP A 191 -3.10 18.27 -13.76
CA ASP A 191 -2.51 19.01 -14.87
C ASP A 191 -2.00 18.07 -15.98
N MET A 192 -1.65 16.82 -15.63
CA MET A 192 -1.36 15.78 -16.62
C MET A 192 -2.64 15.27 -17.35
N PHE A 193 -3.81 15.43 -16.74
CA PHE A 193 -5.11 14.94 -17.25
C PHE A 193 -6.16 16.05 -17.18
N PRO A 194 -6.10 17.07 -18.07
CA PRO A 194 -6.90 18.30 -17.96
C PRO A 194 -8.42 18.09 -18.03
N LYS A 195 -8.88 16.93 -18.56
CA LYS A 195 -10.30 16.57 -18.60
C LYS A 195 -10.77 15.90 -17.29
N ALA A 196 -9.83 15.46 -16.45
CA ALA A 196 -10.15 14.70 -15.25
C ALA A 196 -10.57 15.59 -14.08
N LYS A 197 -11.39 15.02 -13.20
CA LYS A 197 -11.74 15.58 -11.89
C LYS A 197 -11.08 14.77 -10.78
N GLY A 198 -10.59 15.45 -9.77
CA GLY A 198 -10.03 14.86 -8.55
C GLY A 198 -11.13 14.49 -7.55
N ILE A 199 -11.11 13.27 -7.06
CA ILE A 199 -12.00 12.81 -5.99
C ILE A 199 -11.14 12.28 -4.85
N ILE A 200 -11.21 12.90 -3.66
CA ILE A 200 -10.51 12.43 -2.46
C ILE A 200 -11.52 11.63 -1.63
N GLY A 201 -11.37 10.30 -1.62
CA GLY A 201 -12.26 9.40 -0.89
C GLY A 201 -11.78 9.19 0.55
N ILE A 202 -12.56 9.62 1.55
CA ILE A 202 -12.23 9.50 2.99
C ILE A 202 -13.42 8.87 3.71
N GLU A 203 -13.18 7.87 4.59
CA GLU A 203 -14.25 7.23 5.37
C GLU A 203 -14.80 8.16 6.47
N ASP A 204 -16.09 8.03 6.77
CA ASP A 204 -16.86 8.87 7.70
C ASP A 204 -16.47 8.71 9.19
N ASN A 205 -15.58 7.75 9.51
CA ASN A 205 -14.92 7.68 10.82
C ASN A 205 -13.79 8.71 11.00
N LYS A 206 -13.45 9.48 9.96
CA LYS A 206 -12.39 10.50 9.90
C LYS A 206 -12.97 11.89 9.61
N LYS A 207 -14.00 12.29 10.36
CA LYS A 207 -14.76 13.54 10.13
C LYS A 207 -13.88 14.79 10.18
N ASP A 208 -12.89 14.80 11.05
CA ASP A 208 -11.90 15.87 11.21
C ASP A 208 -11.01 16.01 9.96
N ALA A 209 -10.52 14.91 9.41
CA ALA A 209 -9.77 14.90 8.16
C ALA A 209 -10.63 15.34 6.97
N ILE A 210 -11.90 14.88 6.90
CA ILE A 210 -12.86 15.32 5.87
C ILE A 210 -13.01 16.85 5.93
N ALA A 211 -13.34 17.40 7.11
CA ALA A 211 -13.53 18.84 7.27
C ALA A 211 -12.28 19.65 6.90
N LYS A 212 -11.10 19.16 7.27
CA LYS A 212 -9.82 19.81 6.96
C LYS A 212 -9.54 19.84 5.47
N VAL A 213 -9.71 18.70 4.77
CA VAL A 213 -9.49 18.61 3.32
C VAL A 213 -10.55 19.39 2.54
N GLU A 214 -11.84 19.33 2.93
CA GLU A 214 -12.90 20.13 2.33
C GLU A 214 -12.63 21.63 2.42
N ALA A 215 -12.08 22.10 3.55
CA ALA A 215 -11.73 23.50 3.71
C ALA A 215 -10.62 23.94 2.73
N LEU A 216 -9.64 23.08 2.47
CA LEU A 216 -8.53 23.35 1.55
C LEU A 216 -8.95 23.38 0.07
N VAL A 217 -9.91 22.52 -0.31
CA VAL A 217 -10.39 22.44 -1.70
C VAL A 217 -11.62 23.31 -1.96
N LYS A 218 -12.05 24.09 -0.96
CA LYS A 218 -13.21 24.96 -1.09
C LYS A 218 -13.03 25.96 -2.22
N GLY A 219 -13.91 25.88 -3.23
CA GLY A 219 -13.86 26.75 -4.41
C GLY A 219 -13.03 26.20 -5.58
N ASP A 220 -12.32 25.10 -5.42
CA ASP A 220 -11.69 24.38 -6.54
C ASP A 220 -12.77 23.60 -7.31
N ALA A 221 -12.95 23.95 -8.59
CA ALA A 221 -13.94 23.28 -9.45
C ALA A 221 -13.48 21.88 -9.93
N ARG A 222 -12.20 21.56 -9.78
CA ARG A 222 -11.61 20.29 -10.23
C ARG A 222 -11.59 19.22 -9.14
N ILE A 223 -11.58 19.60 -7.85
CA ILE A 223 -11.37 18.67 -6.72
C ILE A 223 -12.60 18.62 -5.84
N SER A 224 -12.97 17.41 -5.44
CA SER A 224 -14.06 17.17 -4.50
C SER A 224 -13.68 16.11 -3.45
N VAL A 225 -14.31 16.18 -2.28
CA VAL A 225 -14.19 15.15 -1.24
C VAL A 225 -15.40 14.23 -1.28
N ALA A 226 -15.18 12.93 -1.38
CA ALA A 226 -16.22 11.91 -1.30
C ALA A 226 -16.21 11.27 0.10
N THR A 227 -17.24 11.53 0.90
CA THR A 227 -17.42 10.88 2.20
C THR A 227 -17.86 9.44 2.00
N LEU A 228 -16.99 8.50 2.31
CA LEU A 228 -17.20 7.07 2.15
C LEU A 228 -17.81 6.48 3.43
N LYS A 229 -18.67 5.49 3.29
CA LYS A 229 -19.14 4.73 4.45
C LYS A 229 -18.01 3.90 5.03
N THR A 230 -17.72 4.03 6.32
CA THR A 230 -16.76 3.17 7.04
C THR A 230 -17.15 1.71 6.93
N LYS A 231 -16.39 0.96 6.14
CA LYS A 231 -16.66 -0.43 5.80
C LYS A 231 -15.46 -1.05 5.09
N TYR A 232 -15.17 -2.31 5.36
CA TYR A 232 -14.07 -3.02 4.73
C TYR A 232 -14.58 -3.97 3.61
N PRO A 233 -13.97 -4.02 2.41
CA PRO A 233 -12.80 -3.26 1.94
C PRO A 233 -13.17 -2.03 1.08
N GLN A 234 -13.50 -0.91 1.70
CA GLN A 234 -13.89 0.34 1.02
C GLN A 234 -12.75 0.90 0.16
N GLY A 235 -11.50 0.77 0.64
CA GLY A 235 -10.29 1.22 -0.08
C GLY A 235 -9.79 0.24 -1.13
N ALA A 236 -10.40 -0.93 -1.32
CA ALA A 236 -10.05 -1.79 -2.46
C ALA A 236 -10.38 -1.06 -3.77
N GLU A 237 -9.42 -0.98 -4.70
CA GLU A 237 -9.48 -0.17 -5.92
C GLU A 237 -10.83 -0.29 -6.66
N ARG A 238 -11.32 -1.52 -6.89
CA ARG A 238 -12.61 -1.77 -7.55
C ARG A 238 -13.81 -1.27 -6.73
N SER A 239 -13.76 -1.43 -5.41
CA SER A 239 -14.81 -0.96 -4.50
C SER A 239 -14.86 0.56 -4.45
N LEU A 240 -13.68 1.20 -4.45
CA LEU A 240 -13.55 2.66 -4.42
C LEU A 240 -14.01 3.29 -5.74
N ILE A 241 -13.59 2.76 -6.89
CA ILE A 241 -14.07 3.21 -8.21
C ILE A 241 -15.59 3.13 -8.26
N TYR A 242 -16.17 1.98 -7.89
CA TYR A 242 -17.62 1.82 -7.89
C TYR A 242 -18.30 2.80 -6.94
N ALA A 243 -17.80 2.95 -5.72
CA ALA A 243 -18.39 3.83 -4.73
C ALA A 243 -18.40 5.30 -5.18
N THR A 244 -17.33 5.77 -5.83
CA THR A 244 -17.16 7.19 -6.18
C THR A 244 -17.70 7.55 -7.57
N THR A 245 -17.72 6.61 -8.51
CA THR A 245 -18.09 6.88 -9.92
C THR A 245 -19.26 6.06 -10.44
N GLY A 246 -19.69 5.01 -9.73
CA GLY A 246 -20.68 4.03 -10.20
C GLY A 246 -20.13 3.06 -11.27
N ARG A 247 -18.88 3.21 -11.69
CA ARG A 247 -18.24 2.35 -12.71
C ARG A 247 -17.73 1.05 -12.10
N SER A 248 -17.74 -0.02 -12.90
CA SER A 248 -17.25 -1.35 -12.48
C SER A 248 -16.14 -1.84 -13.40
N ILE A 249 -15.12 -2.47 -12.82
CA ILE A 249 -14.05 -3.15 -13.56
C ILE A 249 -13.91 -4.60 -13.10
N ASN A 250 -13.48 -5.47 -14.01
CA ASN A 250 -13.22 -6.89 -13.75
C ASN A 250 -11.71 -7.21 -13.69
N SER A 251 -11.34 -8.49 -13.58
CA SER A 251 -9.94 -8.92 -13.44
C SER A 251 -9.08 -8.74 -14.70
N SER A 252 -9.68 -8.51 -15.86
CA SER A 252 -8.99 -8.27 -17.14
C SER A 252 -8.89 -6.78 -17.49
N MET A 253 -9.54 -5.90 -16.72
CA MET A 253 -9.55 -4.46 -16.91
C MET A 253 -8.60 -3.77 -15.94
N LEU A 254 -8.03 -2.66 -16.39
CA LEU A 254 -7.33 -1.68 -15.56
C LEU A 254 -8.29 -0.54 -15.17
N PRO A 255 -8.04 0.21 -14.10
CA PRO A 255 -8.80 1.41 -13.76
C PRO A 255 -8.94 2.39 -14.92
N ALA A 256 -7.90 2.54 -15.74
CA ALA A 256 -7.91 3.39 -16.93
C ALA A 256 -8.97 2.99 -17.97
N ASP A 257 -9.29 1.70 -18.10
CA ASP A 257 -10.36 1.22 -18.99
C ASP A 257 -11.76 1.69 -18.55
N ALA A 258 -11.89 2.12 -17.29
CA ALA A 258 -13.06 2.78 -16.74
C ALA A 258 -12.89 4.31 -16.62
N GLY A 259 -11.90 4.90 -17.28
CA GLY A 259 -11.62 6.33 -17.21
C GLY A 259 -11.13 6.81 -15.84
N CYS A 260 -10.52 5.93 -15.04
CA CYS A 260 -10.10 6.24 -13.67
C CYS A 260 -8.60 5.96 -13.47
N ILE A 261 -7.96 6.81 -12.67
CA ILE A 261 -6.66 6.52 -12.05
C ILE A 261 -6.88 6.57 -10.53
N VAL A 262 -6.36 5.57 -9.82
CA VAL A 262 -6.50 5.49 -8.36
C VAL A 262 -5.12 5.48 -7.72
N ASP A 263 -4.83 6.46 -6.88
CA ASP A 263 -3.60 6.53 -6.10
C ASP A 263 -3.87 6.75 -4.61
N ASN A 264 -2.97 6.23 -3.77
CA ASN A 264 -3.05 6.39 -2.32
C ASN A 264 -2.58 7.79 -1.89
N VAL A 265 -3.05 8.28 -0.74
CA VAL A 265 -2.66 9.58 -0.14
C VAL A 265 -1.14 9.77 -0.12
N ALA A 266 -0.40 8.82 0.45
CA ALA A 266 1.05 8.93 0.56
C ALA A 266 1.75 8.90 -0.82
N THR A 267 1.18 8.21 -1.82
CA THR A 267 1.71 8.20 -3.19
C THR A 267 1.58 9.57 -3.84
N ILE A 268 0.45 10.24 -3.66
CA ILE A 268 0.24 11.60 -4.21
C ILE A 268 1.20 12.61 -3.55
N VAL A 269 1.43 12.50 -2.24
CA VAL A 269 2.44 13.32 -1.55
C VAL A 269 3.85 13.05 -2.12
N ALA A 270 4.21 11.77 -2.33
CA ALA A 270 5.49 11.41 -2.92
C ALA A 270 5.66 11.93 -4.38
N ILE A 271 4.57 12.02 -5.16
CA ILE A 271 4.60 12.66 -6.48
C ILE A 271 4.97 14.16 -6.35
N LYS A 272 4.37 14.87 -5.39
CA LYS A 272 4.71 16.28 -5.13
C LYS A 272 6.19 16.43 -4.75
N GLU A 273 6.69 15.62 -3.83
CA GLU A 273 8.09 15.65 -3.41
C GLU A 273 9.03 15.36 -4.58
N ALA A 274 8.70 14.39 -5.45
CA ALA A 274 9.51 14.06 -6.62
C ALA A 274 9.53 15.19 -7.67
N VAL A 275 8.38 15.77 -7.98
CA VAL A 275 8.25 16.73 -9.09
C VAL A 275 8.68 18.13 -8.69
N LYS A 276 8.30 18.60 -7.50
CA LYS A 276 8.62 19.96 -7.06
C LYS A 276 9.94 20.07 -6.29
N ASP A 277 10.29 19.04 -5.53
CA ASP A 277 11.46 19.09 -4.65
C ASP A 277 12.64 18.25 -5.20
N GLY A 278 12.44 17.49 -6.29
CA GLY A 278 13.45 16.57 -6.85
C GLY A 278 13.76 15.38 -5.92
N LYS A 279 12.97 15.18 -4.86
CA LYS A 279 13.25 14.23 -3.80
C LYS A 279 12.82 12.82 -4.20
N PRO A 280 13.74 11.83 -4.23
CA PRO A 280 13.39 10.45 -4.53
C PRO A 280 12.69 9.75 -3.36
N LEU A 281 12.05 8.60 -3.65
CA LEU A 281 11.34 7.82 -2.65
C LEU A 281 12.31 6.93 -1.85
N TYR A 282 12.76 7.43 -0.71
CA TYR A 282 13.58 6.70 0.26
C TYR A 282 12.98 6.67 1.67
N GLU A 283 11.79 7.21 1.87
CA GLU A 283 11.09 7.21 3.16
C GLU A 283 9.57 7.06 2.98
N ARG A 284 8.90 6.66 4.03
CA ARG A 284 7.44 6.54 4.07
C ARG A 284 6.90 6.61 5.48
N VAL A 285 5.59 6.85 5.63
CA VAL A 285 4.91 6.72 6.92
C VAL A 285 4.59 5.26 7.21
N VAL A 286 4.89 4.81 8.44
CA VAL A 286 4.64 3.45 8.95
C VAL A 286 3.93 3.55 10.29
N THR A 287 2.84 2.80 10.46
CA THR A 287 2.16 2.63 11.75
C THR A 287 2.76 1.43 12.50
N VAL A 288 3.18 1.61 13.74
CA VAL A 288 3.60 0.53 14.66
C VAL A 288 2.56 0.44 15.75
N THR A 289 1.77 -0.66 15.80
CA THR A 289 0.53 -0.68 16.60
C THR A 289 0.14 -2.09 17.04
N GLY A 290 -0.98 -2.17 17.73
CA GLY A 290 -1.54 -3.39 18.30
C GLY A 290 -1.47 -3.39 19.83
N ASP A 291 -2.23 -4.30 20.43
CA ASP A 291 -2.35 -4.38 21.89
C ASP A 291 -1.08 -4.87 22.59
N ALA A 292 -0.17 -5.51 21.85
CA ALA A 292 1.14 -5.92 22.37
C ALA A 292 2.20 -4.81 22.34
N ILE A 293 1.99 -3.69 21.63
CA ILE A 293 2.93 -2.57 21.54
C ILE A 293 2.74 -1.64 22.75
N LYS A 294 3.85 -1.19 23.34
CA LYS A 294 3.82 -0.36 24.53
C LYS A 294 3.29 1.06 24.25
N ASN A 295 3.82 1.72 23.21
CA ASN A 295 3.45 3.06 22.79
C ASN A 295 3.13 3.06 21.28
N PRO A 296 1.92 2.60 20.86
CA PRO A 296 1.56 2.60 19.45
C PRO A 296 1.75 3.98 18.81
N SER A 297 2.40 4.03 17.65
CA SER A 297 2.85 5.30 17.06
C SER A 297 2.87 5.20 15.53
N ASN A 298 2.88 6.37 14.89
CA ASN A 298 3.22 6.51 13.48
C ASN A 298 4.63 7.09 13.38
N PHE A 299 5.40 6.67 12.39
CA PHE A 299 6.74 7.18 12.15
C PHE A 299 6.95 7.49 10.66
N LYS A 300 7.68 8.55 10.33
CA LYS A 300 8.26 8.76 9.02
C LYS A 300 9.58 7.99 8.99
N VAL A 301 9.57 6.86 8.31
CA VAL A 301 10.63 5.84 8.35
C VAL A 301 11.42 5.85 7.05
N ARG A 302 12.74 5.83 7.14
CA ARG A 302 13.63 5.62 6.01
C ARG A 302 13.58 4.16 5.53
N THR A 303 13.45 3.93 4.23
CA THR A 303 13.38 2.57 3.67
C THR A 303 14.64 1.78 4.02
N GLY A 304 14.47 0.50 4.33
CA GLY A 304 15.57 -0.37 4.75
C GLY A 304 15.81 -0.40 6.26
N THR A 305 15.19 0.50 7.04
CA THR A 305 15.25 0.47 8.52
C THR A 305 14.78 -0.88 9.03
N ASN A 306 15.51 -1.47 9.98
CA ASN A 306 15.09 -2.71 10.61
C ASN A 306 13.80 -2.50 11.42
N VAL A 307 12.82 -3.39 11.23
CA VAL A 307 11.51 -3.28 11.92
C VAL A 307 11.67 -3.41 13.43
N GLN A 308 12.66 -4.15 13.92
CA GLN A 308 12.97 -4.24 15.35
C GLN A 308 13.28 -2.86 15.96
N GLU A 309 14.00 -2.01 15.23
CA GLU A 309 14.29 -0.64 15.69
C GLU A 309 13.00 0.20 15.84
N LEU A 310 12.02 0.01 14.96
CA LEU A 310 10.74 0.72 15.03
C LEU A 310 9.91 0.25 16.24
N ILE A 311 9.97 -1.05 16.54
CA ILE A 311 9.32 -1.61 17.73
C ILE A 311 9.95 -1.00 19.00
N GLU A 312 11.27 -0.91 19.05
CA GLU A 312 11.99 -0.28 20.17
C GLU A 312 11.68 1.21 20.31
N ALA A 313 11.57 1.93 19.18
CA ALA A 313 11.14 3.34 19.16
C ALA A 313 9.72 3.52 19.70
N ALA A 314 8.83 2.52 19.47
CA ALA A 314 7.49 2.45 20.04
C ALA A 314 7.49 1.94 21.51
N GLY A 315 8.64 1.89 22.18
CA GLY A 315 8.80 1.48 23.58
C GLY A 315 8.88 -0.05 23.78
N GLY A 316 8.97 -0.83 22.73
CA GLY A 316 9.02 -2.29 22.77
C GLY A 316 7.64 -2.94 22.96
N PHE A 317 7.66 -4.23 23.23
CA PHE A 317 6.45 -4.97 23.56
C PHE A 317 6.07 -4.82 25.04
N LYS A 318 4.75 -4.77 25.32
CA LYS A 318 4.22 -4.92 26.70
C LYS A 318 4.40 -6.34 27.20
N THR A 319 4.11 -7.28 26.31
CA THR A 319 4.25 -8.73 26.50
C THR A 319 4.70 -9.34 25.17
N GLN A 320 5.31 -10.51 25.20
CA GLN A 320 5.67 -11.23 23.98
C GLN A 320 4.41 -11.45 23.13
N PRO A 321 4.36 -10.97 21.89
CA PRO A 321 3.19 -11.15 21.03
C PRO A 321 3.07 -12.63 20.59
N GLU A 322 1.83 -13.13 20.52
CA GLU A 322 1.55 -14.41 19.88
C GLU A 322 1.46 -14.30 18.36
N LYS A 323 1.17 -13.07 17.85
CA LYS A 323 1.08 -12.80 16.42
C LYS A 323 1.66 -11.46 16.06
N ILE A 324 2.49 -11.46 15.01
CA ILE A 324 3.01 -10.25 14.36
C ILE A 324 2.67 -10.26 12.88
N ILE A 325 2.33 -9.07 12.34
CA ILE A 325 1.82 -8.92 10.98
C ILE A 325 2.51 -7.72 10.31
N SER A 326 2.92 -7.89 9.06
CA SER A 326 3.24 -6.80 8.13
C SER A 326 1.97 -6.36 7.44
N GLY A 327 1.55 -5.12 7.67
CA GLY A 327 0.26 -4.57 7.19
C GLY A 327 -0.87 -4.72 8.21
N GLY A 328 -2.12 -4.62 7.77
CA GLY A 328 -3.30 -4.76 8.62
C GLY A 328 -3.77 -6.21 8.81
N PRO A 329 -4.75 -6.44 9.69
CA PRO A 329 -5.15 -7.80 10.05
C PRO A 329 -5.94 -8.53 8.96
N MET A 330 -6.47 -7.80 7.95
CA MET A 330 -7.34 -8.38 6.92
C MET A 330 -6.57 -8.85 5.67
N MET A 331 -5.60 -8.08 5.19
CA MET A 331 -4.79 -8.38 4.01
C MET A 331 -3.29 -8.54 4.30
N GLY A 332 -2.84 -8.17 5.48
CA GLY A 332 -1.43 -8.26 5.86
C GLY A 332 -0.91 -9.69 5.93
N MET A 333 0.40 -9.83 6.03
CA MET A 333 1.09 -11.12 6.14
C MET A 333 1.61 -11.34 7.55
N ALA A 334 1.30 -12.52 8.12
CA ALA A 334 1.91 -12.94 9.37
C ALA A 334 3.43 -13.10 9.19
N MET A 335 4.17 -12.56 10.14
CA MET A 335 5.63 -12.61 10.19
C MET A 335 6.09 -13.62 11.25
N PHE A 336 7.28 -14.16 11.10
CA PHE A 336 7.92 -15.04 12.08
C PHE A 336 9.19 -14.44 12.67
N THR A 337 9.60 -13.26 12.17
CA THR A 337 10.77 -12.51 12.68
C THR A 337 10.52 -11.01 12.52
N THR A 338 11.13 -10.23 13.38
CA THR A 338 11.18 -8.76 13.30
C THR A 338 12.47 -8.27 12.64
N ASP A 339 13.43 -9.16 12.39
CA ASP A 339 14.69 -8.86 11.69
C ASP A 339 14.45 -8.81 10.18
N VAL A 340 13.74 -7.78 9.75
CA VAL A 340 13.40 -7.49 8.35
C VAL A 340 13.37 -5.98 8.12
N PRO A 341 13.64 -5.52 6.88
CA PRO A 341 13.62 -4.08 6.57
C PRO A 341 12.21 -3.54 6.36
N ALA A 342 11.95 -2.31 6.76
CA ALA A 342 10.80 -1.54 6.31
C ALA A 342 11.01 -1.14 4.84
N VAL A 343 10.28 -1.79 3.93
CA VAL A 343 10.38 -1.56 2.47
C VAL A 343 9.36 -0.51 2.00
N LYS A 344 9.44 -0.06 0.74
CA LYS A 344 8.50 0.93 0.14
C LYS A 344 7.02 0.58 0.36
N THR A 345 6.66 -0.70 0.42
CA THR A 345 5.29 -1.18 0.61
C THR A 345 4.92 -1.52 2.06
N PHE A 346 5.83 -1.35 3.02
CA PHE A 346 5.62 -1.67 4.43
C PHE A 346 4.84 -0.55 5.14
N SER A 347 3.52 -0.64 5.21
CA SER A 347 2.65 0.40 5.78
C SER A 347 2.45 0.30 7.29
N CYS A 348 2.58 -0.91 7.85
CA CYS A 348 2.27 -1.14 9.26
C CYS A 348 3.02 -2.36 9.80
N PHE A 349 3.48 -2.26 11.04
CA PHE A 349 3.79 -3.37 11.92
C PHE A 349 2.69 -3.49 12.96
N LEU A 350 2.03 -4.65 13.01
CA LEU A 350 0.92 -4.93 13.92
C LEU A 350 1.27 -6.14 14.80
N ALA A 351 1.12 -5.99 16.13
CA ALA A 351 1.41 -7.04 17.10
C ALA A 351 0.23 -7.27 18.04
N PHE A 352 -0.19 -8.54 18.14
CA PHE A 352 -1.27 -8.98 19.02
C PHE A 352 -0.76 -9.84 20.17
N THR A 353 -1.31 -9.59 21.36
CA THR A 353 -1.04 -10.41 22.56
C THR A 353 -1.61 -11.82 22.43
N LYS A 354 -2.64 -12.02 21.59
CA LYS A 354 -3.29 -13.32 21.34
C LYS A 354 -3.49 -13.56 19.84
N ASP A 355 -3.21 -14.77 19.38
CA ASP A 355 -3.59 -15.23 18.04
C ASP A 355 -4.95 -15.93 18.09
N GLU A 356 -6.03 -15.12 18.07
CA GLU A 356 -7.40 -15.66 18.07
C GLU A 356 -7.70 -16.56 16.85
N VAL A 357 -6.97 -16.38 15.74
CA VAL A 357 -7.17 -17.22 14.55
C VAL A 357 -6.57 -18.61 14.77
N ALA A 358 -5.37 -18.70 15.32
CA ALA A 358 -4.73 -19.97 15.63
C ALA A 358 -5.45 -20.74 16.75
N ALA A 359 -6.07 -20.00 17.68
CA ALA A 359 -6.86 -20.61 18.77
C ALA A 359 -8.13 -21.32 18.30
N ASN A 360 -8.61 -21.04 17.08
CA ASN A 360 -9.84 -21.61 16.55
C ASN A 360 -9.56 -22.79 15.61
N GLN A 361 -10.21 -23.93 15.84
CA GLN A 361 -10.17 -25.08 14.94
C GLN A 361 -11.23 -24.93 13.83
N PRO A 362 -10.84 -25.01 12.53
CA PRO A 362 -11.79 -25.02 11.45
C PRO A 362 -12.74 -26.22 11.51
N SER A 363 -14.01 -25.99 11.25
CA SER A 363 -15.03 -27.04 11.15
C SER A 363 -15.65 -27.13 9.75
N ASN A 364 -16.52 -28.11 9.56
CA ASN A 364 -17.22 -28.29 8.29
C ASN A 364 -18.13 -27.10 7.95
N CYS A 365 -18.25 -26.80 6.67
CA CYS A 365 -19.11 -25.75 6.19
C CYS A 365 -20.57 -26.03 6.51
N ILE A 366 -21.23 -25.15 7.26
CA ILE A 366 -22.65 -25.24 7.60
C ILE A 366 -23.60 -24.66 6.53
N ARG A 367 -23.08 -24.24 5.37
CA ARG A 367 -23.82 -23.67 4.22
C ARG A 367 -24.66 -22.43 4.55
N CYS A 368 -24.26 -21.61 5.51
CA CYS A 368 -25.01 -20.43 5.97
C CYS A 368 -25.06 -19.24 4.98
N GLY A 369 -24.24 -19.24 3.92
CA GLY A 369 -24.22 -18.19 2.89
C GLY A 369 -23.53 -16.86 3.28
N ARG A 370 -23.09 -16.67 4.55
CA ARG A 370 -22.49 -15.40 5.01
C ARG A 370 -21.31 -14.94 4.16
N CYS A 371 -20.44 -15.88 3.73
CA CYS A 371 -19.28 -15.57 2.88
C CYS A 371 -19.68 -15.01 1.49
N VAL A 372 -20.85 -15.41 0.97
CA VAL A 372 -21.40 -14.90 -0.29
C VAL A 372 -21.95 -13.49 -0.09
N SER A 373 -22.75 -13.26 0.97
CA SER A 373 -23.41 -11.97 1.23
C SER A 373 -22.41 -10.82 1.45
N VAL A 374 -21.22 -11.11 2.01
CA VAL A 374 -20.18 -10.07 2.26
C VAL A 374 -19.20 -9.92 1.11
N CYS A 375 -19.19 -10.81 0.12
CA CYS A 375 -18.20 -10.74 -0.96
C CYS A 375 -18.44 -9.49 -1.82
N PRO A 376 -17.44 -8.56 -1.91
CA PRO A 376 -17.59 -7.35 -2.72
C PRO A 376 -17.67 -7.65 -4.22
N GLN A 377 -17.13 -8.82 -4.64
CA GLN A 377 -17.18 -9.30 -6.02
C GLN A 377 -18.32 -10.30 -6.27
N LYS A 378 -19.24 -10.49 -5.31
CA LYS A 378 -20.40 -11.39 -5.41
C LYS A 378 -20.06 -12.84 -5.77
N LEU A 379 -18.89 -13.31 -5.34
CA LEU A 379 -18.42 -14.66 -5.56
C LEU A 379 -19.09 -15.66 -4.60
N MET A 380 -18.83 -16.96 -4.82
CA MET A 380 -19.23 -18.07 -3.95
C MET A 380 -18.01 -18.66 -3.21
N PRO A 381 -17.45 -17.97 -2.17
CA PRO A 381 -16.18 -18.38 -1.59
C PRO A 381 -16.19 -19.82 -1.03
N ALA A 382 -17.31 -20.28 -0.45
CA ALA A 382 -17.42 -21.63 0.08
C ALA A 382 -17.27 -22.71 -0.99
N LYS A 383 -17.79 -22.50 -2.21
CA LYS A 383 -17.62 -23.42 -3.35
C LYS A 383 -16.24 -23.30 -3.96
N LEU A 384 -15.81 -22.07 -4.22
CA LEU A 384 -14.51 -21.78 -4.84
C LEU A 384 -13.34 -22.28 -3.97
N SER A 385 -13.44 -22.17 -2.64
CA SER A 385 -12.40 -22.73 -1.75
C SER A 385 -12.25 -24.24 -1.92
N VAL A 386 -13.36 -24.97 -2.03
CA VAL A 386 -13.32 -26.43 -2.26
C VAL A 386 -12.65 -26.76 -3.60
N LEU A 387 -12.99 -26.03 -4.67
CA LEU A 387 -12.37 -26.22 -5.97
C LEU A 387 -10.86 -25.96 -5.93
N ALA A 388 -10.44 -24.90 -5.26
CA ALA A 388 -9.03 -24.57 -5.09
C ALA A 388 -8.28 -25.64 -4.27
N ASP A 389 -8.87 -26.09 -3.15
CA ASP A 389 -8.29 -27.11 -2.27
C ASP A 389 -8.14 -28.48 -2.97
N HIS A 390 -8.95 -28.75 -4.01
CA HIS A 390 -8.89 -29.96 -4.84
C HIS A 390 -8.20 -29.75 -6.19
N ASN A 391 -7.50 -28.63 -6.38
CA ASN A 391 -6.77 -28.28 -7.63
C ASN A 391 -7.65 -28.24 -8.89
N GLN A 392 -8.96 -28.01 -8.76
CA GLN A 392 -9.91 -27.89 -9.85
C GLN A 392 -9.91 -26.45 -10.41
N PHE A 393 -8.76 -26.00 -10.92
CA PHE A 393 -8.52 -24.59 -11.27
C PHE A 393 -9.32 -24.13 -12.50
N ASP A 394 -9.62 -25.01 -13.46
CA ASP A 394 -10.45 -24.69 -14.61
C ASP A 394 -11.90 -24.39 -14.18
N GLU A 395 -12.48 -25.20 -13.29
CA GLU A 395 -13.81 -24.93 -12.73
C GLU A 395 -13.81 -23.71 -11.80
N PHE A 396 -12.73 -23.50 -11.04
CA PHE A 396 -12.54 -22.28 -10.25
C PHE A 396 -12.56 -21.02 -11.13
N GLU A 397 -11.88 -21.07 -12.29
CA GLU A 397 -11.87 -19.96 -13.25
C GLU A 397 -13.23 -19.75 -13.92
N LYS A 398 -13.90 -20.82 -14.38
CA LYS A 398 -15.26 -20.75 -14.94
C LYS A 398 -16.29 -20.16 -14.01
N LEU A 399 -16.12 -20.34 -12.69
CA LEU A 399 -16.96 -19.74 -11.65
C LEU A 399 -16.43 -18.39 -11.16
N TYR A 400 -15.65 -17.70 -12.00
CA TYR A 400 -15.14 -16.35 -11.75
C TYR A 400 -14.20 -16.24 -10.54
N GLY A 401 -13.52 -17.31 -10.12
CA GLY A 401 -12.60 -17.28 -9.00
C GLY A 401 -11.45 -16.29 -9.16
N ALA A 402 -11.05 -16.00 -10.42
CA ALA A 402 -10.05 -14.99 -10.74
C ALA A 402 -10.47 -13.55 -10.38
N GLU A 403 -11.79 -13.28 -10.22
CA GLU A 403 -12.31 -11.97 -9.80
C GLU A 403 -12.07 -11.67 -8.30
N CYS A 404 -11.58 -12.62 -7.53
CA CYS A 404 -11.30 -12.44 -6.11
C CYS A 404 -10.28 -11.31 -5.89
N VAL A 405 -10.63 -10.33 -5.06
CA VAL A 405 -9.74 -9.23 -4.63
C VAL A 405 -8.97 -9.55 -3.34
N GLU A 406 -9.03 -10.80 -2.87
CA GLU A 406 -8.25 -11.34 -1.74
C GLU A 406 -8.44 -10.61 -0.40
N CYS A 407 -9.55 -9.90 -0.22
CA CYS A 407 -9.82 -9.02 0.91
C CYS A 407 -10.03 -9.73 2.27
N GLY A 408 -10.19 -11.04 2.32
CA GLY A 408 -10.38 -11.76 3.59
C GLY A 408 -11.79 -11.70 4.20
N SER A 409 -12.72 -10.86 3.72
CA SER A 409 -14.07 -10.70 4.29
C SER A 409 -14.83 -12.02 4.46
N CYS A 410 -14.64 -12.98 3.54
CA CYS A 410 -15.30 -14.29 3.60
C CYS A 410 -14.79 -15.16 4.77
N SER A 411 -13.49 -15.14 5.07
CA SER A 411 -12.93 -15.81 6.24
C SER A 411 -13.39 -15.14 7.53
N PHE A 412 -13.37 -13.80 7.56
CA PHE A 412 -13.76 -13.00 8.72
C PHE A 412 -15.16 -13.37 9.24
N VAL A 413 -16.15 -13.50 8.34
CA VAL A 413 -17.55 -13.81 8.74
C VAL A 413 -17.85 -15.29 8.88
N CYS A 414 -16.89 -16.18 8.60
CA CYS A 414 -17.15 -17.62 8.59
C CYS A 414 -17.32 -18.16 10.01
N PRO A 415 -18.54 -18.65 10.41
CA PRO A 415 -18.74 -19.19 11.75
C PRO A 415 -18.02 -20.53 11.94
N ALA A 416 -17.72 -21.25 10.84
CA ALA A 416 -16.95 -22.49 10.85
C ALA A 416 -15.43 -22.22 10.81
N LYS A 417 -14.98 -20.98 10.93
CA LYS A 417 -13.55 -20.57 10.98
C LYS A 417 -12.68 -21.11 9.83
N ARG A 418 -13.28 -21.30 8.65
CA ARG A 418 -12.57 -21.83 7.48
C ARG A 418 -11.64 -20.78 6.85
N ASN A 419 -10.48 -21.24 6.41
CA ASN A 419 -9.46 -20.41 5.75
C ASN A 419 -9.81 -20.08 4.28
N LEU A 420 -11.03 -19.57 4.05
CA LEU A 420 -11.57 -19.33 2.71
C LEU A 420 -10.68 -18.39 1.88
N ALA A 421 -10.19 -17.31 2.48
CA ALA A 421 -9.34 -16.35 1.79
C ALA A 421 -8.02 -16.97 1.32
N GLN A 422 -7.43 -17.88 2.11
CA GLN A 422 -6.19 -18.57 1.73
C GLN A 422 -6.41 -19.47 0.52
N SER A 423 -7.47 -20.29 0.52
CA SER A 423 -7.83 -21.12 -0.63
C SER A 423 -8.11 -20.28 -1.87
N MET A 424 -8.83 -19.15 -1.71
CA MET A 424 -9.11 -18.22 -2.82
C MET A 424 -7.82 -17.62 -3.40
N LYS A 425 -6.87 -17.19 -2.55
CA LYS A 425 -5.55 -16.68 -2.97
C LYS A 425 -4.78 -17.74 -3.76
N THR A 426 -4.73 -18.97 -3.25
CA THR A 426 -4.05 -20.10 -3.91
C THR A 426 -4.66 -20.41 -5.28
N GLY A 427 -5.98 -20.54 -5.36
CA GLY A 427 -6.69 -20.83 -6.61
C GLY A 427 -6.47 -19.72 -7.65
N ARG A 428 -6.62 -18.45 -7.23
CA ARG A 428 -6.39 -17.29 -8.10
C ARG A 428 -4.95 -17.22 -8.62
N LYS A 429 -3.96 -17.41 -7.75
CA LYS A 429 -2.53 -17.42 -8.12
C LYS A 429 -2.25 -18.47 -9.20
N GLN A 430 -2.81 -19.68 -9.04
CA GLN A 430 -2.62 -20.77 -10.00
C GLN A 430 -3.29 -20.47 -11.35
N VAL A 431 -4.53 -19.95 -11.34
CA VAL A 431 -5.23 -19.54 -12.58
C VAL A 431 -4.43 -18.48 -13.34
N LEU A 432 -3.95 -17.44 -12.64
CA LEU A 432 -3.13 -16.40 -13.27
C LEU A 432 -1.79 -16.93 -13.82
N ALA A 433 -1.17 -17.89 -13.12
CA ALA A 433 0.03 -18.56 -13.61
C ALA A 433 -0.25 -19.39 -14.87
N ASN A 434 -1.37 -20.10 -14.92
CA ASN A 434 -1.79 -20.89 -16.09
C ASN A 434 -2.09 -20.00 -17.30
N ARG A 435 -2.72 -18.82 -17.11
CA ARG A 435 -2.96 -17.85 -18.19
C ARG A 435 -1.67 -17.33 -18.83
N ARG A 436 -0.58 -17.17 -18.05
CA ARG A 436 0.73 -16.70 -18.56
C ARG A 436 1.49 -17.75 -19.37
N LYS A 437 1.11 -19.02 -19.24
CA LYS A 437 1.73 -20.14 -19.98
C LYS A 437 1.06 -20.42 -21.33
N LYS A 438 -0.16 -19.92 -21.51
CA LYS A 438 -0.91 -19.94 -22.78
C LYS A 438 -0.57 -18.70 -23.62
#